data_d4974afc6fe52afd17054b5896613b89
#
_entry.id   d4974afc6fe52afd17054b5896613b89
#
_cell.length_a   1.000
_cell.length_b   1.000
_cell.length_c   1.000
_cell.angle_alpha   90.00
_cell.angle_beta   90.00
_cell.angle_gamma   90.00
#
_symmetry.space_group_name_H-M   'P 1'
#
loop_
_entity.id
_entity.type
_entity.pdbx_description
1 polymer ?
#
loop_
_entity_poly.entity_id
_entity_poly.type
_entity_poly.pdbx_seq_one_letter_code
_entity_poly.pdbx_strand_id
1 'polypeptide(L)'
;MPHKMMNSQIADVLHDNRLSIEARMLYAYLCSFDDGAPPSTYQMIKQLGIGKTRFYRYRNELEAFGLIEVENTITSGGGVAKYSFPDEPVPTAEAEEILISRLINNNNKAMNFKKERNDGNAGKRN
;
A
#
# COMPACT_ATOMS: atom_id res chain seq x y z
N MET A 1 9.18 11.13 22.45
CA MET A 1 7.87 10.56 22.16
C MET A 1 7.85 9.95 20.77
N PRO A 2 7.50 8.70 20.70
CA PRO A 2 7.47 8.02 19.41
C PRO A 2 6.57 8.73 18.40
N HIS A 3 5.49 9.32 18.88
CA HIS A 3 4.54 9.96 17.96
C HIS A 3 5.13 11.10 17.15
N LYS A 4 6.06 11.85 17.72
CA LYS A 4 6.65 12.96 16.99
C LYS A 4 7.51 12.48 15.84
N MET A 5 8.26 11.40 16.05
CA MET A 5 9.07 10.82 14.99
C MET A 5 8.18 10.20 13.94
N MET A 6 7.09 9.56 14.39
CA MET A 6 6.15 8.95 13.48
C MET A 6 5.48 9.97 12.58
N ASN A 7 5.18 11.16 13.12
CA ASN A 7 4.57 12.20 12.30
C ASN A 7 5.45 12.59 11.13
N SER A 8 6.76 12.68 11.36
CA SER A 8 7.69 13.02 10.31
C SER A 8 7.74 11.92 9.26
N GLN A 9 7.78 10.67 9.70
CA GLN A 9 7.78 9.53 8.79
C GLN A 9 6.48 9.44 8.01
N ILE A 10 5.36 9.71 8.66
CA ILE A 10 4.07 9.68 8.00
C ILE A 10 4.03 10.71 6.89
N ALA A 11 4.52 11.91 7.14
CA ALA A 11 4.55 12.96 6.13
C ALA A 11 5.41 12.52 4.93
N ASP A 12 6.58 11.95 5.21
CA ASP A 12 7.45 11.48 4.13
C ASP A 12 6.77 10.42 3.27
N VAL A 13 6.10 9.48 3.92
CA VAL A 13 5.42 8.40 3.20
C VAL A 13 4.24 8.94 2.39
N LEU A 14 3.48 9.86 2.98
CA LEU A 14 2.33 10.42 2.28
C LEU A 14 2.72 11.21 1.03
N HIS A 15 3.94 11.71 0.99
CA HIS A 15 4.43 12.46 -0.16
C HIS A 15 5.24 11.59 -1.13
N ASP A 16 5.39 10.31 -0.83
CA ASP A 16 6.21 9.42 -1.66
C ASP A 16 5.38 8.87 -2.82
N ASN A 17 5.60 9.43 -3.99
CA ASN A 17 4.81 9.04 -5.16
C ASN A 17 5.17 7.69 -5.77
N ARG A 18 6.17 7.01 -5.21
CA ARG A 18 6.46 5.64 -5.63
C ARG A 18 5.40 4.68 -5.09
N LEU A 19 4.72 5.08 -4.03
CA LEU A 19 3.70 4.26 -3.39
C LEU A 19 2.32 4.59 -3.95
N SER A 20 1.45 3.60 -3.99
CA SER A 20 0.05 3.87 -4.33
C SER A 20 -0.57 4.73 -3.23
N ILE A 21 -1.59 5.47 -3.58
CA ILE A 21 -2.29 6.33 -2.62
C ILE A 21 -2.83 5.48 -1.48
N GLU A 22 -3.38 4.32 -1.82
CA GLU A 22 -3.96 3.42 -0.83
C GLU A 22 -2.91 2.89 0.15
N ALA A 23 -1.71 2.57 -0.35
CA ALA A 23 -0.64 2.11 0.52
C ALA A 23 -0.21 3.22 1.47
N ARG A 24 -0.13 4.45 0.97
CA ARG A 24 0.21 5.60 1.82
C ARG A 24 -0.82 5.79 2.92
N MET A 25 -2.09 5.66 2.57
CA MET A 25 -3.18 5.78 3.54
C MET A 25 -3.11 4.66 4.56
N LEU A 26 -2.82 3.43 4.11
CA LEU A 26 -2.70 2.31 5.02
C LEU A 26 -1.55 2.52 6.00
N TYR A 27 -0.43 3.07 5.53
CA TYR A 27 0.70 3.35 6.40
C TYR A 27 0.28 4.32 7.52
N ALA A 28 -0.39 5.42 7.14
CA ALA A 28 -0.85 6.40 8.13
C ALA A 28 -1.83 5.77 9.11
N TYR A 29 -2.72 4.92 8.60
CA TYR A 29 -3.69 4.24 9.44
C TYR A 29 -2.99 3.34 10.47
N LEU A 30 -2.01 2.55 10.01
CA LEU A 30 -1.27 1.67 10.91
C LEU A 30 -0.48 2.45 11.95
N CYS A 31 0.08 3.59 11.55
CA CYS A 31 0.82 4.44 12.47
C CYS A 31 -0.06 5.10 13.51
N SER A 32 -1.37 5.14 13.28
CA SER A 32 -2.30 5.78 14.21
C SER A 32 -2.53 4.96 15.47
N PHE A 33 -2.12 3.70 15.48
CA PHE A 33 -2.30 2.86 16.65
C PHE A 33 -1.07 2.92 17.54
N ASP A 34 -1.29 3.13 18.83
CA ASP A 34 -0.20 3.19 19.79
C ASP A 34 0.49 1.83 19.88
N ASP A 35 1.80 1.87 20.07
CA ASP A 35 2.60 0.66 20.28
C ASP A 35 2.60 -0.32 19.10
N GLY A 36 2.15 0.12 17.94
CA GLY A 36 2.12 -0.74 16.77
C GLY A 36 1.23 -1.96 16.95
N ALA A 37 0.23 -1.84 17.82
CA ALA A 37 -0.68 -2.94 18.13
C ALA A 37 -2.09 -2.62 17.65
N PRO A 38 -2.35 -2.73 16.34
CA PRO A 38 -3.67 -2.46 15.81
C PRO A 38 -4.65 -3.59 16.14
N PRO A 39 -5.93 -3.37 15.90
CA PRO A 39 -6.91 -4.45 16.03
C PRO A 39 -6.58 -5.59 15.07
N SER A 40 -7.36 -6.66 15.11
CA SER A 40 -7.11 -7.78 14.23
C SER A 40 -7.20 -7.34 12.76
N THR A 41 -6.55 -8.09 11.89
CA THR A 41 -6.60 -7.80 10.45
C THR A 41 -8.04 -7.76 9.95
N TYR A 42 -8.87 -8.67 10.43
CA TYR A 42 -10.27 -8.71 10.05
C TYR A 42 -10.99 -7.41 10.40
N GLN A 43 -10.74 -6.90 11.61
CA GLN A 43 -11.37 -5.65 12.06
C GLN A 43 -10.86 -4.46 11.26
N MET A 44 -9.58 -4.45 10.94
CA MET A 44 -9.02 -3.37 10.13
C MET A 44 -9.62 -3.35 8.73
N ILE A 45 -9.76 -4.51 8.12
CA ILE A 45 -10.37 -4.62 6.80
C ILE A 45 -11.80 -4.09 6.83
N LYS A 46 -12.55 -4.46 7.86
CA LYS A 46 -13.92 -3.96 8.02
C LYS A 46 -13.95 -2.46 8.20
N GLN A 47 -13.06 -1.95 9.06
CA GLN A 47 -13.02 -0.53 9.35
C GLN A 47 -12.62 0.30 8.14
N LEU A 48 -11.67 -0.20 7.35
CA LEU A 48 -11.22 0.51 6.16
C LEU A 48 -12.18 0.39 5.00
N GLY A 49 -13.07 -0.60 5.05
CA GLY A 49 -14.07 -0.76 4.00
C GLY A 49 -13.48 -1.25 2.69
N ILE A 50 -12.37 -1.96 2.74
CA ILE A 50 -11.76 -2.52 1.53
C ILE A 50 -11.76 -4.04 1.62
N GLY A 51 -11.60 -4.70 0.49
CA GLY A 51 -11.56 -6.15 0.48
C GLY A 51 -10.24 -6.68 1.01
N LYS A 52 -10.27 -7.95 1.41
CA LYS A 52 -9.10 -8.62 1.96
C LYS A 52 -7.92 -8.60 0.98
N THR A 53 -8.19 -8.85 -0.30
CA THR A 53 -7.15 -8.88 -1.32
C THR A 53 -6.45 -7.55 -1.43
N ARG A 54 -7.23 -6.46 -1.40
CA ARG A 54 -6.65 -5.11 -1.48
C ARG A 54 -5.84 -4.78 -0.24
N PHE A 55 -6.34 -5.15 0.93
CA PHE A 55 -5.63 -4.89 2.16
C PHE A 55 -4.24 -5.53 2.12
N TYR A 56 -4.17 -6.80 1.75
CA TYR A 56 -2.88 -7.50 1.71
C TYR A 56 -1.99 -6.97 0.61
N ARG A 57 -2.56 -6.53 -0.50
CA ARG A 57 -1.77 -5.94 -1.58
C ARG A 57 -1.06 -4.68 -1.11
N TYR A 58 -1.78 -3.81 -0.43
CA TYR A 58 -1.20 -2.55 0.05
C TYR A 58 -0.21 -2.80 1.18
N ARG A 59 -0.52 -3.75 2.05
CA ARG A 59 0.41 -4.11 3.13
C ARG A 59 1.71 -4.67 2.55
N ASN A 60 1.61 -5.52 1.57
CA ASN A 60 2.79 -6.08 0.90
C ASN A 60 3.62 -5.00 0.23
N GLU A 61 2.96 -4.01 -0.32
CA GLU A 61 3.65 -2.89 -0.94
C GLU A 61 4.48 -2.14 0.11
N LEU A 62 3.90 -1.88 1.26
CA LEU A 62 4.62 -1.20 2.35
C LEU A 62 5.80 -2.04 2.84
N GLU A 63 5.61 -3.35 2.94
CA GLU A 63 6.70 -4.23 3.33
C GLU A 63 7.83 -4.23 2.31
N ALA A 64 7.47 -4.24 1.03
CA ALA A 64 8.45 -4.25 -0.05
C ALA A 64 9.32 -3.02 -0.02
N PHE A 65 8.75 -1.86 0.32
CA PHE A 65 9.51 -0.63 0.41
C PHE A 65 10.21 -0.47 1.76
N GLY A 66 10.13 -1.49 2.62
CA GLY A 66 10.82 -1.47 3.90
C GLY A 66 10.21 -0.53 4.92
N LEU A 67 9.00 -0.07 4.67
CA LEU A 67 8.34 0.90 5.54
C LEU A 67 7.71 0.26 6.77
N ILE A 68 7.34 -1.01 6.66
CA ILE A 68 6.81 -1.76 7.80
C ILE A 68 7.43 -3.14 7.81
N GLU A 69 7.47 -3.72 9.00
CA GLU A 69 7.78 -5.13 9.18
C GLU A 69 6.59 -5.74 9.89
N VAL A 70 6.13 -6.86 9.39
CA VAL A 70 4.95 -7.52 9.92
C VAL A 70 5.37 -8.84 10.54
N GLU A 71 5.05 -9.01 11.82
CA GLU A 71 5.30 -10.26 12.51
C GLU A 71 3.96 -10.90 12.85
N ASN A 72 3.74 -12.09 12.35
CA ASN A 72 2.51 -12.82 12.62
C ASN A 72 2.75 -13.82 13.74
N THR A 73 1.95 -13.74 14.78
CA THR A 73 2.03 -14.65 15.91
C THR A 73 0.71 -15.40 16.00
N ILE A 74 0.81 -16.72 16.17
CA ILE A 74 -0.39 -17.54 16.35
C ILE A 74 -0.60 -17.74 17.83
N THR A 75 -1.76 -17.36 18.32
CA THR A 75 -2.12 -17.54 19.73
C THR A 75 -3.34 -18.45 19.81
N SER A 76 -3.73 -18.79 21.03
CA SER A 76 -4.92 -19.61 21.22
C SER A 76 -6.19 -18.94 20.70
N GLY A 77 -6.17 -17.63 20.58
CA GLY A 77 -7.31 -16.89 20.05
C GLY A 77 -7.23 -16.59 18.56
N GLY A 78 -6.23 -17.12 17.86
CA GLY A 78 -6.05 -16.90 16.45
C GLY A 78 -4.75 -16.16 16.14
N GLY A 79 -4.62 -15.70 14.91
CA GLY A 79 -3.44 -14.98 14.48
C GLY A 79 -3.48 -13.51 14.85
N VAL A 80 -2.34 -12.99 15.28
CA VAL A 80 -2.18 -11.59 15.63
C VAL A 80 -1.00 -11.04 14.85
N ALA A 81 -1.18 -9.91 14.20
CA ALA A 81 -0.12 -9.26 13.45
C ALA A 81 0.42 -8.08 14.24
N LYS A 82 1.74 -8.01 14.36
CA LYS A 82 2.39 -6.87 14.98
C LYS A 82 3.16 -6.13 13.90
N TYR A 83 3.15 -4.83 13.98
CA TYR A 83 3.78 -3.98 12.98
C TYR A 83 4.90 -3.17 13.60
N SER A 84 6.04 -3.14 12.91
CA SER A 84 7.17 -2.30 13.29
C SER A 84 7.42 -1.35 12.15
N PHE A 85 7.94 -0.16 12.49
CA PHE A 85 8.17 0.89 11.50
C PHE A 85 9.65 1.27 11.54
N PRO A 86 10.47 0.67 10.65
CA PRO A 86 11.91 0.96 10.66
C PRO A 86 12.19 2.45 10.46
N ASP A 87 13.17 2.96 11.19
CA ASP A 87 13.57 4.37 11.07
C ASP A 87 14.21 4.65 9.72
N GLU A 88 14.92 3.68 9.18
CA GLU A 88 15.57 3.82 7.89
C GLU A 88 15.06 2.73 6.95
N PRO A 89 13.98 3.02 6.22
CA PRO A 89 13.42 2.03 5.32
C PRO A 89 14.40 1.61 4.24
N VAL A 90 14.52 0.30 4.05
CA VAL A 90 15.37 -0.24 2.99
C VAL A 90 14.50 -1.05 2.06
N PRO A 91 14.27 -0.56 0.82
CA PRO A 91 13.45 -1.30 -0.13
C PRO A 91 14.04 -2.66 -0.45
N THR A 92 13.17 -3.64 -0.63
CA THR A 92 13.56 -4.98 -1.03
C THR A 92 13.53 -5.07 -2.56
N ALA A 93 13.98 -6.19 -3.08
CA ALA A 93 13.92 -6.40 -4.52
C ALA A 93 12.50 -6.35 -5.05
N GLU A 94 11.54 -6.72 -4.22
CA GLU A 94 10.13 -6.69 -4.60
C GLU A 94 9.62 -5.29 -4.89
N ALA A 95 10.22 -4.27 -4.27
CA ALA A 95 9.83 -2.90 -4.53
C ALA A 95 10.08 -2.52 -5.99
N GLU A 96 11.18 -2.96 -6.55
CA GLU A 96 11.48 -2.69 -7.95
C GLU A 96 10.48 -3.38 -8.87
N GLU A 97 10.11 -4.60 -8.53
CA GLU A 97 9.12 -5.33 -9.33
C GLU A 97 7.78 -4.63 -9.33
N ILE A 98 7.40 -4.09 -8.17
CA ILE A 98 6.14 -3.35 -8.06
C ILE A 98 6.18 -2.11 -8.94
N LEU A 99 7.29 -1.37 -8.91
CA LEU A 99 7.43 -0.17 -9.71
C LEU A 99 7.42 -0.47 -11.19
N ILE A 100 8.10 -1.53 -11.60
CA ILE A 100 8.13 -1.95 -12.99
C ILE A 100 6.74 -2.33 -13.45
N SER A 101 6.01 -3.08 -12.64
CA SER A 101 4.64 -3.48 -12.96
C SER A 101 3.75 -2.27 -13.16
N ARG A 102 3.91 -1.25 -12.33
CA ARG A 102 3.11 -0.03 -12.47
C ARG A 102 3.44 0.72 -13.75
N LEU A 103 4.71 0.79 -14.11
CA LEU A 103 5.10 1.45 -15.34
C LEU A 103 4.50 0.73 -16.55
N ILE A 104 4.54 -0.58 -16.54
CA ILE A 104 3.97 -1.36 -17.63
C ILE A 104 2.46 -1.14 -17.70
N ASN A 105 1.78 -1.18 -16.56
CA ASN A 105 0.33 -0.99 -16.52
C ASN A 105 -0.05 0.41 -16.99
N ASN A 106 0.70 1.41 -16.59
CA ASN A 106 0.42 2.77 -17.01
C ASN A 106 0.61 2.94 -18.51
N ASN A 107 1.65 2.34 -19.07
CA ASN A 107 1.87 2.38 -20.50
C ASN A 107 0.75 1.67 -21.24
N ASN A 108 0.35 0.52 -20.76
CA ASN A 108 -0.74 -0.23 -21.38
C ASN A 108 -2.06 0.56 -21.32
N LYS A 109 -2.32 1.21 -20.21
CA LYS A 109 -3.51 2.04 -20.09
C LYS A 109 -3.50 3.18 -21.07
N ALA A 110 -2.36 3.85 -21.20
CA ALA A 110 -2.24 4.96 -22.14
C ALA A 110 -2.46 4.49 -23.56
N MET A 111 -1.89 3.37 -23.92
CA MET A 111 -2.02 2.82 -25.26
C MET A 111 -3.47 2.41 -25.53
N ASN A 112 -4.11 1.76 -24.56
CA ASN A 112 -5.50 1.36 -24.72
C ASN A 112 -6.42 2.56 -24.87
N PHE A 113 -6.16 3.61 -24.10
CA PHE A 113 -6.96 4.81 -24.17
C PHE A 113 -6.87 5.46 -25.56
N LYS A 114 -5.67 5.53 -26.11
CA LYS A 114 -5.49 6.08 -27.45
C LYS A 114 -6.17 5.24 -28.51
N LYS A 115 -6.08 3.93 -28.36
CA LYS A 115 -6.71 3.03 -29.32
C LYS A 115 -8.22 3.17 -29.28
N GLU A 116 -8.80 3.24 -28.12
CA GLU A 116 -10.24 3.43 -27.97
C GLU A 116 -10.70 4.73 -28.59
N ARG A 117 -9.92 5.77 -28.38
CA ARG A 117 -10.29 7.07 -28.95
C ARG A 117 -10.29 7.02 -30.46
N ASN A 118 -9.28 6.41 -31.06
CA ASN A 118 -9.21 6.29 -32.51
C ASN A 118 -10.36 5.45 -33.05
N ASP A 119 -10.66 4.34 -32.41
CA ASP A 119 -11.76 3.48 -32.82
C ASP A 119 -13.08 4.23 -32.70
N GLY A 120 -13.24 5.00 -31.65
CA GLY A 120 -14.44 5.78 -31.44
C GLY A 120 -14.64 6.80 -32.53
N ASN A 121 -13.58 7.45 -32.96
CA ASN A 121 -13.68 8.39 -34.04
C ASN A 121 -14.05 7.68 -35.33
N ALA A 122 -13.45 6.55 -35.57
CA ALA A 122 -13.77 5.81 -36.77
C ALA A 122 -15.19 5.31 -36.75
N GLY A 123 -15.60 4.80 -35.58
CA GLY A 123 -16.93 4.26 -35.45
C GLY A 123 -18.01 5.25 -35.53
N LYS A 124 -17.72 6.45 -35.06
CA LYS A 124 -18.75 7.39 -35.05
C LYS A 124 -19.04 7.88 -36.31
N ARG A 125 -18.19 7.71 -37.17
CA ARG A 125 -18.46 8.11 -38.34
C ARG A 125 -19.22 7.20 -38.84
N ASN A 126 -19.25 6.36 -38.22
CA ASN A 126 -19.88 5.53 -38.48
C ASN A 126 -20.51 5.40 -37.88
#